data_a5e74bfa70978c8cab2c6f7696dc19ec
#
_entry.id   a5e74bfa70978c8cab2c6f7696dc19ec
#
_cell.length_a   1.000
_cell.length_b   1.000
_cell.length_c   1.000
_cell.angle_alpha   90.00
_cell.angle_beta   90.00
_cell.angle_gamma   90.00
#
_symmetry.space_group_name_H-M   'P 1'
#
loop_
_entity.id
_entity.type
_entity.pdbx_description
1 polymer ?
#
loop_
_entity_poly.entity_id
_entity_poly.type
_entity_poly.pdbx_seq_one_letter_code
_entity_poly.pdbx_strand_id
1 'polypeptide(L)'
;DLLLEDKLSKIKMPNKKEIDAVTFLEDVFEVPYLLSDDDYLFVISLVQNKYPKIYKDDDYLSDKQKNSLKLINSMEKNKNSKLAFLYSLGTIKNVTYSYALATLQDEWLPSSLLSEYNVLVKTDDLYKVEYSDKYNKKYLGELLDNYYMYGEKGKDLDLLFPYYHFFDYESYNHDFSSFTIPKEELILSYSSIDDYALCPFKYYLKYVLKLDQFEESFSQKLGTLYHAVLASSYKDNFDFESSFNYQKSKLDWDSKDEYFLNRLREELKLIITWNKEMEAHSFLTTPLLEKRLELSLGDDIKIKGFIDKILLREKNGKTYYAIFDYKTGKISFNLDYLDYGLHLQLPIYAYLLEKSNKNKDMELAGLFYQMLLVKNNDLEERKKSLKVFGIVADDITTLELLDDQYENSNWVKNLAVTKAGTLSRYLKTITKEEKEELLNKIEELIL
;
A
#
# COMPACT_ATOMS: atom_id res chain seq x y z
N ASP A 1 -20.57 -26.50 -13.16
CA ASP A 1 -20.22 -26.32 -14.58
C ASP A 1 -19.39 -25.06 -14.84
N LEU A 2 -19.65 -23.94 -14.12
CA LEU A 2 -18.81 -22.71 -14.20
C LEU A 2 -17.33 -22.96 -13.87
N LEU A 3 -17.03 -23.87 -12.93
CA LEU A 3 -15.65 -24.26 -12.61
C LEU A 3 -14.99 -25.07 -13.72
N LEU A 4 -15.76 -25.83 -14.47
CA LEU A 4 -15.27 -26.59 -15.63
C LEU A 4 -15.02 -25.65 -16.81
N GLU A 5 -15.90 -24.69 -17.05
CA GLU A 5 -15.74 -23.66 -18.08
C GLU A 5 -14.53 -22.77 -17.82
N ASP A 6 -14.33 -22.35 -16.56
CA ASP A 6 -13.13 -21.59 -16.18
C ASP A 6 -11.84 -22.40 -16.38
N LYS A 7 -11.85 -23.70 -16.04
CA LYS A 7 -10.69 -24.57 -16.33
C LYS A 7 -10.47 -24.80 -17.83
N LEU A 8 -11.54 -24.99 -18.59
CA LEU A 8 -11.43 -25.21 -20.03
C LEU A 8 -10.97 -23.95 -20.77
N SER A 9 -11.40 -22.76 -20.32
CA SER A 9 -10.96 -21.49 -20.92
C SER A 9 -9.47 -21.20 -20.70
N LYS A 10 -8.88 -21.81 -19.65
CA LYS A 10 -7.44 -21.69 -19.33
C LYS A 10 -6.57 -22.74 -20.03
N ILE A 11 -7.16 -23.74 -20.65
CA ILE A 11 -6.43 -24.72 -21.46
C ILE A 11 -6.09 -24.08 -22.81
N LYS A 12 -4.90 -23.53 -22.90
CA LYS A 12 -4.34 -23.10 -24.18
C LYS A 12 -3.96 -24.36 -24.97
N MET A 13 -4.57 -24.59 -26.14
CA MET A 13 -4.05 -25.59 -27.05
C MET A 13 -2.61 -25.23 -27.43
N PRO A 14 -1.66 -26.17 -27.38
CA PRO A 14 -0.31 -25.85 -27.82
C PRO A 14 -0.40 -25.45 -29.28
N ASN A 15 0.02 -24.22 -29.57
CA ASN A 15 0.21 -23.80 -30.97
C ASN A 15 1.19 -24.78 -31.63
N LYS A 16 1.00 -25.03 -32.94
CA LYS A 16 1.99 -25.75 -33.75
C LYS A 16 3.36 -25.19 -33.40
N LYS A 17 4.34 -26.10 -33.08
CA LYS A 17 5.73 -25.70 -32.89
C LYS A 17 6.12 -24.84 -34.10
N GLU A 18 6.27 -23.55 -33.87
CA GLU A 18 6.94 -22.70 -34.83
C GLU A 18 8.40 -23.10 -34.81
N ILE A 19 8.93 -23.44 -35.97
CA ILE A 19 10.35 -23.72 -36.15
C ILE A 19 11.07 -22.40 -35.91
N ASP A 20 12.10 -22.36 -35.05
CA ASP A 20 12.87 -21.18 -34.65
C ASP A 20 12.17 -20.19 -33.69
N ALA A 21 11.27 -20.65 -32.84
CA ALA A 21 10.61 -19.84 -31.82
C ALA A 21 11.07 -20.20 -30.41
N VAL A 22 11.19 -19.17 -29.54
CA VAL A 22 11.39 -19.34 -28.10
C VAL A 22 10.01 -19.44 -27.42
N THR A 23 9.78 -20.54 -26.70
CA THR A 23 8.54 -20.72 -25.93
C THR A 23 8.73 -20.21 -24.52
N PHE A 24 7.86 -19.29 -24.08
CA PHE A 24 7.81 -18.84 -22.70
C PHE A 24 6.80 -19.68 -21.91
N LEU A 25 7.24 -20.17 -20.75
CA LEU A 25 6.42 -20.94 -19.81
C LEU A 25 6.31 -20.15 -18.50
N GLU A 26 5.12 -20.09 -17.94
CA GLU A 26 4.89 -19.36 -16.69
C GLU A 26 5.25 -20.22 -15.45
N ASP A 27 5.16 -21.53 -15.58
CA ASP A 27 5.48 -22.47 -14.50
C ASP A 27 6.26 -23.67 -15.01
N VAL A 28 7.07 -24.26 -14.13
CA VAL A 28 7.82 -25.48 -14.39
C VAL A 28 6.91 -26.68 -14.73
N PHE A 29 5.69 -26.67 -14.23
CA PHE A 29 4.67 -27.70 -14.57
C PHE A 29 4.21 -27.64 -16.03
N GLU A 30 4.46 -26.53 -16.72
CA GLU A 30 4.15 -26.38 -18.14
C GLU A 30 5.25 -26.93 -19.06
N VAL A 31 6.37 -27.35 -18.46
CA VAL A 31 7.48 -27.94 -19.24
C VAL A 31 6.96 -29.20 -19.93
N PRO A 32 7.01 -29.27 -21.25
CA PRO A 32 6.56 -30.47 -21.99
C PRO A 32 7.35 -31.70 -21.53
N TYR A 33 6.63 -32.79 -21.27
CA TYR A 33 7.26 -34.08 -20.94
C TYR A 33 8.15 -34.67 -22.05
N LEU A 34 8.14 -34.04 -23.22
CA LEU A 34 8.83 -34.45 -24.42
C LEU A 34 9.78 -33.35 -24.90
N LEU A 35 10.74 -32.97 -24.06
CA LEU A 35 11.89 -32.22 -24.53
C LEU A 35 12.87 -33.18 -25.16
N SER A 36 13.32 -32.86 -26.38
CA SER A 36 14.37 -33.64 -27.08
C SER A 36 15.73 -33.34 -26.45
N ASP A 37 16.73 -34.15 -26.73
CA ASP A 37 18.12 -33.93 -26.28
C ASP A 37 18.71 -32.62 -26.84
N ASP A 38 18.10 -32.03 -27.88
CA ASP A 38 18.52 -30.79 -28.52
C ASP A 38 17.76 -29.54 -27.99
N ASP A 39 16.76 -29.75 -27.12
CA ASP A 39 16.02 -28.63 -26.53
C ASP A 39 16.80 -28.06 -25.34
N TYR A 40 16.70 -26.72 -25.15
CA TYR A 40 17.33 -25.98 -24.06
C TYR A 40 16.27 -25.34 -23.21
N LEU A 41 16.36 -25.53 -21.89
CA LEU A 41 15.50 -24.86 -20.91
C LEU A 41 16.29 -23.80 -20.14
N PHE A 42 15.81 -22.57 -20.17
CA PHE A 42 16.34 -21.46 -19.37
C PHE A 42 15.37 -21.14 -18.25
N VAL A 43 15.79 -21.39 -17.00
CA VAL A 43 15.01 -21.02 -15.82
C VAL A 43 15.54 -19.71 -15.27
N ILE A 44 14.76 -18.65 -15.39
CA ILE A 44 15.13 -17.30 -14.96
C ILE A 44 14.54 -16.98 -13.60
N SER A 45 15.17 -16.02 -12.89
CA SER A 45 14.70 -15.54 -11.57
C SER A 45 14.65 -16.60 -10.47
N LEU A 46 15.67 -17.48 -10.42
CA LEU A 46 15.76 -18.50 -9.40
C LEU A 46 16.23 -17.91 -8.05
N VAL A 47 15.41 -17.06 -7.47
CA VAL A 47 15.68 -16.35 -6.21
C VAL A 47 14.79 -16.87 -5.08
N GLN A 48 15.31 -16.76 -3.86
CA GLN A 48 14.61 -17.21 -2.67
C GLN A 48 13.23 -16.55 -2.55
N ASN A 49 12.23 -17.29 -2.12
CA ASN A 49 10.83 -16.90 -1.99
C ASN A 49 10.07 -16.57 -3.30
N LYS A 50 10.74 -16.59 -4.46
CA LYS A 50 10.08 -16.45 -5.76
C LYS A 50 10.04 -17.77 -6.51
N TYR A 51 11.14 -18.54 -6.47
CA TYR A 51 11.17 -19.82 -7.13
C TYR A 51 11.99 -20.86 -6.32
N PRO A 52 11.42 -22.04 -5.98
CA PRO A 52 10.02 -22.41 -6.23
C PRO A 52 9.06 -21.48 -5.48
N LYS A 53 7.87 -21.23 -6.05
CA LYS A 53 6.85 -20.41 -5.43
C LYS A 53 6.49 -20.96 -4.05
N ILE A 54 6.54 -20.09 -3.03
CA ILE A 54 6.16 -20.46 -1.67
C ILE A 54 4.69 -20.06 -1.46
N TYR A 55 3.85 -21.07 -1.26
CA TYR A 55 2.45 -20.89 -0.92
C TYR A 55 2.31 -20.73 0.59
N LYS A 56 1.55 -19.73 1.02
CA LYS A 56 1.22 -19.46 2.42
C LYS A 56 -0.26 -19.79 2.65
N ASP A 57 -0.65 -19.90 3.92
CA ASP A 57 -2.06 -20.06 4.32
C ASP A 57 -2.76 -18.69 4.27
N ASP A 58 -2.83 -18.10 3.07
CA ASP A 58 -3.43 -16.78 2.79
C ASP A 58 -4.58 -16.87 1.79
N ASP A 59 -5.06 -18.08 1.51
CA ASP A 59 -6.16 -18.35 0.61
C ASP A 59 -7.52 -18.15 1.32
N TYR A 60 -8.60 -18.16 0.54
CA TYR A 60 -9.97 -18.07 1.03
C TYR A 60 -10.34 -19.14 2.08
N LEU A 61 -9.87 -20.38 1.88
CA LEU A 61 -9.95 -21.45 2.85
C LEU A 61 -8.63 -21.61 3.56
N SER A 62 -8.65 -21.59 4.88
CA SER A 62 -7.45 -21.91 5.68
C SER A 62 -6.96 -23.34 5.43
N ASP A 63 -5.69 -23.60 5.65
CA ASP A 63 -5.14 -24.96 5.52
C ASP A 63 -5.85 -25.99 6.40
N LYS A 64 -6.33 -25.56 7.57
CA LYS A 64 -7.16 -26.41 8.45
C LYS A 64 -8.48 -26.81 7.79
N GLN A 65 -9.14 -25.87 7.12
CA GLN A 65 -10.40 -26.14 6.39
C GLN A 65 -10.12 -26.98 5.14
N LYS A 66 -9.06 -26.70 4.39
CA LYS A 66 -8.64 -27.52 3.25
C LYS A 66 -8.38 -28.96 3.66
N ASN A 67 -7.70 -29.18 4.78
CA ASN A 67 -7.45 -30.54 5.29
C ASN A 67 -8.75 -31.26 5.64
N SER A 68 -9.71 -30.58 6.26
CA SER A 68 -11.01 -31.19 6.60
C SER A 68 -11.83 -31.55 5.36
N LEU A 69 -11.65 -30.81 4.26
CA LEU A 69 -12.29 -31.03 2.96
C LEU A 69 -11.49 -31.94 2.02
N LYS A 70 -10.35 -32.46 2.47
CA LYS A 70 -9.40 -33.23 1.65
C LYS A 70 -8.91 -32.47 0.40
N LEU A 71 -8.76 -31.16 0.53
CA LEU A 71 -8.18 -30.30 -0.51
C LEU A 71 -6.68 -30.09 -0.24
N ILE A 72 -5.93 -29.82 -1.32
CA ILE A 72 -4.48 -29.57 -1.23
C ILE A 72 -4.24 -28.29 -0.43
N ASN A 73 -3.51 -28.42 0.66
CA ASN A 73 -3.10 -27.32 1.53
C ASN A 73 -1.81 -26.63 1.05
N SER A 74 -1.39 -25.54 1.70
CA SER A 74 -0.19 -24.78 1.32
C SER A 74 1.09 -25.61 1.44
N MET A 75 1.19 -26.49 2.46
CA MET A 75 2.35 -27.36 2.67
C MET A 75 2.48 -28.40 1.55
N GLU A 76 1.39 -29.01 1.13
CA GLU A 76 1.38 -29.93 0.00
C GLU A 76 1.71 -29.25 -1.32
N LYS A 77 1.17 -28.05 -1.56
CA LYS A 77 1.54 -27.22 -2.72
C LYS A 77 3.05 -26.94 -2.75
N ASN A 78 3.63 -26.55 -1.62
CA ASN A 78 5.06 -26.29 -1.51
C ASN A 78 5.91 -27.55 -1.77
N LYS A 79 5.49 -28.69 -1.23
CA LYS A 79 6.13 -29.97 -1.51
C LYS A 79 6.07 -30.32 -2.99
N ASN A 80 4.91 -30.17 -3.61
CA ASN A 80 4.72 -30.47 -5.03
C ASN A 80 5.54 -29.52 -5.93
N SER A 81 5.60 -28.23 -5.60
CA SER A 81 6.42 -27.24 -6.31
C SER A 81 7.90 -27.60 -6.26
N LYS A 82 8.40 -28.01 -5.07
CA LYS A 82 9.78 -28.50 -4.92
C LYS A 82 10.03 -29.77 -5.73
N LEU A 83 9.13 -30.75 -5.67
CA LEU A 83 9.27 -32.00 -6.43
C LEU A 83 9.25 -31.76 -7.94
N ALA A 84 8.42 -30.86 -8.43
CA ALA A 84 8.38 -30.51 -9.84
C ALA A 84 9.69 -29.88 -10.32
N PHE A 85 10.27 -29.00 -9.53
CA PHE A 85 11.60 -28.45 -9.80
C PHE A 85 12.66 -29.56 -9.89
N LEU A 86 12.66 -30.46 -8.93
CA LEU A 86 13.59 -31.59 -8.89
C LEU A 86 13.42 -32.54 -10.08
N TYR A 87 12.17 -32.78 -10.46
CA TYR A 87 11.86 -33.60 -11.62
C TYR A 87 12.40 -32.95 -12.90
N SER A 88 12.20 -31.63 -13.07
CA SER A 88 12.73 -30.91 -14.23
C SER A 88 14.26 -30.98 -14.31
N LEU A 89 14.96 -30.88 -13.17
CA LEU A 89 16.42 -31.03 -13.09
C LEU A 89 16.90 -32.39 -13.50
N GLY A 90 16.19 -33.47 -13.10
CA GLY A 90 16.58 -34.85 -13.36
C GLY A 90 16.28 -35.36 -14.76
N THR A 91 15.33 -34.71 -15.46
CA THR A 91 14.82 -35.21 -16.76
C THR A 91 15.23 -34.37 -17.97
N ILE A 92 15.65 -33.14 -17.77
CA ILE A 92 16.03 -32.23 -18.86
C ILE A 92 17.57 -32.18 -18.94
N LYS A 93 18.11 -32.48 -20.10
CA LYS A 93 19.53 -32.55 -20.31
C LYS A 93 20.25 -31.21 -20.35
N ASN A 94 19.65 -30.26 -21.04
CA ASN A 94 20.21 -28.93 -21.23
C ASN A 94 19.40 -27.89 -20.44
N VAL A 95 19.76 -27.63 -19.18
CA VAL A 95 19.11 -26.64 -18.32
C VAL A 95 20.11 -25.59 -17.87
N THR A 96 19.75 -24.34 -18.03
CA THR A 96 20.51 -23.21 -17.49
C THR A 96 19.65 -22.44 -16.48
N TYR A 97 20.20 -22.21 -15.28
CA TYR A 97 19.54 -21.44 -14.23
C TYR A 97 20.20 -20.08 -14.12
N SER A 98 19.38 -19.05 -13.97
CA SER A 98 19.88 -17.70 -13.69
C SER A 98 19.11 -17.06 -12.55
N TYR A 99 19.77 -16.19 -11.80
CA TYR A 99 19.17 -15.39 -10.74
C TYR A 99 19.82 -14.01 -10.70
N ALA A 100 19.05 -13.03 -10.25
CA ALA A 100 19.55 -11.70 -9.96
C ALA A 100 19.95 -11.59 -8.49
N LEU A 101 21.03 -10.86 -8.17
CA LEU A 101 21.46 -10.59 -6.80
C LEU A 101 20.73 -9.39 -6.18
N ALA A 102 20.25 -8.48 -7.02
CA ALA A 102 19.55 -7.28 -6.58
C ALA A 102 18.60 -6.74 -7.64
N THR A 103 17.68 -5.92 -7.20
CA THR A 103 16.90 -4.96 -8.01
C THR A 103 17.30 -3.55 -7.60
N LEU A 104 16.66 -2.54 -8.19
CA LEU A 104 16.84 -1.15 -7.77
C LEU A 104 16.37 -0.90 -6.31
N GLN A 105 15.55 -1.78 -5.74
CA GLN A 105 14.91 -1.58 -4.44
C GLN A 105 15.30 -2.63 -3.40
N ASP A 106 15.68 -3.85 -3.83
CA ASP A 106 15.87 -5.00 -2.93
C ASP A 106 17.12 -5.79 -3.30
N GLU A 107 17.82 -6.30 -2.29
CA GLU A 107 18.81 -7.36 -2.44
C GLU A 107 18.13 -8.73 -2.44
N TRP A 108 18.55 -9.62 -3.34
CA TRP A 108 17.97 -10.93 -3.49
C TRP A 108 19.00 -12.03 -3.22
N LEU A 109 18.53 -13.08 -2.58
CA LEU A 109 19.33 -14.28 -2.37
C LEU A 109 18.95 -15.36 -3.40
N PRO A 110 19.93 -16.14 -3.87
CA PRO A 110 19.65 -17.29 -4.72
C PRO A 110 18.75 -18.29 -4.00
N SER A 111 17.98 -19.06 -4.75
CA SER A 111 17.16 -20.14 -4.18
C SER A 111 18.02 -21.16 -3.46
N SER A 112 17.60 -21.61 -2.26
CA SER A 112 18.28 -22.64 -1.49
C SER A 112 18.42 -23.98 -2.24
N LEU A 113 17.60 -24.21 -3.27
CA LEU A 113 17.68 -25.39 -4.11
C LEU A 113 19.01 -25.48 -4.86
N LEU A 114 19.63 -24.37 -5.20
CA LEU A 114 20.95 -24.37 -5.85
C LEU A 114 22.03 -24.98 -4.95
N SER A 115 21.99 -24.66 -3.66
CA SER A 115 22.93 -25.22 -2.68
C SER A 115 22.60 -26.68 -2.29
N GLU A 116 21.29 -27.02 -2.20
CA GLU A 116 20.84 -28.37 -1.89
C GLU A 116 21.31 -29.40 -2.95
N TYR A 117 21.45 -28.99 -4.20
CA TYR A 117 21.80 -29.88 -5.32
C TYR A 117 23.20 -29.65 -5.87
N ASN A 118 24.05 -28.90 -5.16
CA ASN A 118 25.45 -28.65 -5.56
C ASN A 118 25.54 -28.10 -7.01
N VAL A 119 24.60 -27.28 -7.42
CA VAL A 119 24.64 -26.67 -8.75
C VAL A 119 25.82 -25.71 -8.80
N LEU A 120 26.71 -25.93 -9.77
CA LEU A 120 27.88 -25.08 -9.94
C LEU A 120 27.42 -23.67 -10.39
N VAL A 121 27.58 -22.70 -9.50
CA VAL A 121 27.30 -21.28 -9.82
C VAL A 121 28.52 -20.75 -10.55
N LYS A 122 28.30 -20.31 -11.78
CA LYS A 122 29.28 -19.52 -12.54
C LYS A 122 28.94 -18.05 -12.41
N THR A 123 29.86 -17.29 -11.86
CA THR A 123 29.88 -15.83 -11.95
C THR A 123 30.75 -15.46 -13.15
N ASP A 124 30.24 -15.67 -14.32
CA ASP A 124 30.92 -15.17 -15.50
C ASP A 124 30.64 -13.68 -15.61
N ASP A 125 31.66 -12.92 -15.99
CA ASP A 125 31.48 -11.58 -16.55
C ASP A 125 30.66 -11.75 -17.84
N LEU A 126 29.35 -11.61 -17.70
CA LEU A 126 28.36 -11.85 -18.77
C LEU A 126 28.48 -10.82 -19.90
N TYR A 127 29.38 -9.86 -19.80
CA TYR A 127 29.53 -8.74 -20.71
C TYR A 127 30.50 -9.10 -21.81
N LYS A 128 30.01 -9.79 -22.82
CA LYS A 128 30.75 -10.01 -24.06
C LYS A 128 30.14 -9.16 -25.16
N VAL A 129 31.02 -8.55 -25.95
CA VAL A 129 30.65 -7.78 -27.16
C VAL A 129 29.80 -8.62 -28.14
N GLU A 130 29.80 -9.95 -27.96
CA GLU A 130 29.07 -10.94 -28.74
C GLU A 130 27.55 -10.98 -28.46
N TYR A 131 27.07 -10.29 -27.42
CA TYR A 131 25.63 -10.18 -27.14
C TYR A 131 24.93 -9.25 -28.14
N SER A 132 23.70 -8.85 -27.91
CA SER A 132 22.99 -8.00 -28.86
C SER A 132 23.48 -6.55 -28.81
N ASP A 133 23.50 -5.86 -29.95
CA ASP A 133 23.77 -4.43 -30.03
C ASP A 133 22.92 -3.59 -29.08
N LYS A 134 21.64 -3.97 -28.93
CA LYS A 134 20.71 -3.29 -28.01
C LYS A 134 21.16 -3.40 -26.57
N TYR A 135 21.63 -4.57 -26.15
CA TYR A 135 22.13 -4.80 -24.80
C TYR A 135 23.44 -4.04 -24.57
N ASN A 136 24.38 -4.13 -25.52
CA ASN A 136 25.66 -3.46 -25.42
C ASN A 136 25.53 -1.95 -25.41
N LYS A 137 24.58 -1.37 -26.16
CA LYS A 137 24.25 0.08 -26.10
C LYS A 137 23.72 0.48 -24.73
N LYS A 138 22.81 -0.31 -24.14
CA LYS A 138 22.32 -0.05 -22.79
C LYS A 138 23.45 -0.07 -21.78
N TYR A 139 24.29 -1.10 -21.82
CA TYR A 139 25.41 -1.26 -20.89
C TYR A 139 26.47 -0.16 -21.08
N LEU A 140 26.75 0.23 -22.32
CA LEU A 140 27.61 1.38 -22.58
C LEU A 140 27.04 2.67 -21.96
N GLY A 141 25.72 2.90 -22.04
CA GLY A 141 25.07 4.02 -21.37
C GLY A 141 25.30 4.01 -19.86
N GLU A 142 25.13 2.87 -19.20
CA GLU A 142 25.41 2.72 -17.75
C GLU A 142 26.88 2.98 -17.39
N LEU A 143 27.82 2.51 -18.22
CA LEU A 143 29.24 2.76 -18.03
C LEU A 143 29.61 4.24 -18.22
N LEU A 144 28.99 4.91 -19.20
CA LEU A 144 29.17 6.32 -19.45
C LEU A 144 28.56 7.17 -18.33
N ASP A 145 27.39 6.81 -17.80
CA ASP A 145 26.80 7.47 -16.64
C ASP A 145 27.75 7.41 -15.44
N ASN A 146 28.27 6.22 -15.10
CA ASN A 146 29.21 6.05 -14.00
C ASN A 146 30.50 6.87 -14.21
N TYR A 147 30.98 6.91 -15.45
CA TYR A 147 32.19 7.68 -15.76
C TYR A 147 31.99 9.19 -15.65
N TYR A 148 30.90 9.71 -16.22
CA TYR A 148 30.67 11.16 -16.24
C TYR A 148 30.14 11.69 -14.91
N MET A 149 29.37 10.89 -14.17
CA MET A 149 28.78 11.34 -12.91
C MET A 149 29.68 11.10 -11.69
N TYR A 150 30.40 9.98 -11.68
CA TYR A 150 31.18 9.56 -10.51
C TYR A 150 32.67 9.45 -10.78
N GLY A 151 33.12 9.61 -12.01
CA GLY A 151 34.53 9.44 -12.41
C GLY A 151 34.97 7.97 -12.42
N GLU A 152 34.04 7.03 -12.32
CA GLU A 152 34.33 5.59 -12.28
C GLU A 152 34.47 5.02 -13.69
N LYS A 153 35.72 4.68 -14.08
CA LYS A 153 35.97 4.06 -15.37
C LYS A 153 35.81 2.54 -15.28
N GLY A 154 34.66 2.04 -15.74
CA GLY A 154 34.44 0.60 -15.86
C GLY A 154 35.40 -0.04 -16.87
N LYS A 155 35.79 -1.32 -16.62
CA LYS A 155 36.78 -2.06 -17.45
C LYS A 155 36.33 -2.19 -18.91
N ASP A 156 35.03 -2.31 -19.13
CA ASP A 156 34.47 -2.59 -20.46
C ASP A 156 34.15 -1.32 -21.25
N LEU A 157 34.35 -0.11 -20.64
CA LEU A 157 34.10 1.15 -21.33
C LEU A 157 34.96 1.30 -22.58
N ASP A 158 36.26 1.06 -22.47
CA ASP A 158 37.20 1.16 -23.60
C ASP A 158 36.94 0.09 -24.67
N LEU A 159 36.37 -1.06 -24.27
CA LEU A 159 36.00 -2.15 -25.18
C LEU A 159 34.75 -1.85 -26.00
N LEU A 160 33.71 -1.31 -25.33
CA LEU A 160 32.40 -1.05 -25.96
C LEU A 160 32.35 0.29 -26.69
N PHE A 161 33.09 1.30 -26.25
CA PHE A 161 33.07 2.63 -26.82
C PHE A 161 33.43 2.68 -28.32
N PRO A 162 34.44 1.96 -28.82
CA PRO A 162 34.78 1.98 -30.25
C PRO A 162 33.67 1.39 -31.14
N TYR A 163 32.84 0.49 -30.64
CA TYR A 163 31.77 -0.12 -31.43
C TYR A 163 30.57 0.81 -31.55
N TYR A 164 30.43 1.77 -30.64
CA TYR A 164 29.28 2.68 -30.55
C TYR A 164 29.67 4.13 -30.62
N HIS A 165 30.70 4.46 -31.39
CA HIS A 165 31.25 5.82 -31.56
C HIS A 165 30.25 6.82 -32.19
N PHE A 166 29.12 6.36 -32.74
CA PHE A 166 28.02 7.20 -33.19
C PHE A 166 26.87 7.27 -32.16
N PHE A 167 27.08 6.76 -30.96
CA PHE A 167 26.15 6.86 -29.89
C PHE A 167 26.29 8.22 -29.22
N ASP A 168 25.35 9.13 -29.53
CA ASP A 168 25.24 10.39 -28.83
C ASP A 168 24.78 10.15 -27.40
N TYR A 169 25.75 10.20 -26.50
CA TYR A 169 25.46 10.06 -25.07
C TYR A 169 25.36 11.46 -24.48
N GLU A 170 24.19 11.76 -23.90
CA GLU A 170 24.00 12.91 -23.04
C GLU A 170 23.89 12.40 -21.59
N SER A 171 24.83 12.83 -20.72
CA SER A 171 24.75 12.48 -19.30
C SER A 171 23.49 13.08 -18.69
N TYR A 172 22.86 12.34 -17.78
CA TYR A 172 21.74 12.87 -17.03
C TYR A 172 22.15 14.16 -16.31
N ASN A 173 21.53 15.24 -16.66
CA ASN A 173 21.78 16.53 -16.02
C ASN A 173 20.88 16.69 -14.81
N HIS A 174 21.49 16.74 -13.61
CA HIS A 174 20.78 17.01 -12.36
C HIS A 174 20.41 18.50 -12.16
N ASP A 175 20.68 19.35 -13.15
CA ASP A 175 20.28 20.75 -13.08
C ASP A 175 18.77 20.90 -13.33
N PHE A 176 18.02 21.03 -12.24
CA PHE A 176 16.60 21.30 -12.25
C PHE A 176 16.25 22.79 -12.38
N SER A 177 17.23 23.66 -12.59
CA SER A 177 17.01 25.11 -12.74
C SER A 177 16.14 25.49 -13.95
N SER A 178 16.01 24.59 -14.93
CA SER A 178 15.17 24.75 -16.11
C SER A 178 13.71 24.36 -15.92
N PHE A 179 13.33 23.76 -14.78
CA PHE A 179 11.96 23.43 -14.52
C PHE A 179 11.14 24.69 -14.21
N THR A 180 10.28 25.05 -15.13
CA THR A 180 9.30 26.12 -14.91
C THR A 180 8.16 25.57 -14.07
N ILE A 181 8.06 26.01 -12.82
CA ILE A 181 6.86 25.80 -12.02
C ILE A 181 5.77 26.71 -12.62
N PRO A 182 4.61 26.17 -13.00
CA PRO A 182 3.50 27.00 -13.45
C PRO A 182 3.20 28.06 -12.39
N LYS A 183 3.00 29.31 -12.79
CA LYS A 183 2.60 30.41 -11.89
C LYS A 183 1.12 30.33 -11.49
N GLU A 184 0.57 29.14 -11.41
CA GLU A 184 -0.79 28.89 -10.96
C GLU A 184 -0.81 28.75 -9.44
N GLU A 185 -1.97 29.04 -8.85
CA GLU A 185 -2.22 28.82 -7.42
C GLU A 185 -1.86 27.37 -7.02
N LEU A 186 -0.98 27.21 -6.04
CA LEU A 186 -0.52 25.91 -5.58
C LEU A 186 -1.59 25.26 -4.68
N ILE A 187 -2.23 24.23 -5.17
CA ILE A 187 -3.24 23.48 -4.41
C ILE A 187 -2.61 22.25 -3.78
N LEU A 188 -2.41 22.29 -2.48
CA LEU A 188 -1.80 21.21 -1.70
C LEU A 188 -2.84 20.31 -1.03
N SER A 189 -2.46 19.07 -0.82
CA SER A 189 -3.14 18.09 0.02
C SER A 189 -2.08 17.34 0.84
N TYR A 190 -2.48 16.64 1.91
CA TYR A 190 -1.52 15.85 2.68
C TYR A 190 -0.74 14.86 1.81
N SER A 191 -1.40 14.21 0.85
CA SER A 191 -0.75 13.26 -0.05
C SER A 191 0.25 13.90 -1.00
N SER A 192 0.00 15.15 -1.42
CA SER A 192 0.96 15.87 -2.26
C SER A 192 2.18 16.33 -1.47
N ILE A 193 2.00 16.68 -0.20
CA ILE A 193 3.09 17.04 0.71
C ILE A 193 3.93 15.79 1.05
N ASP A 194 3.30 14.66 1.40
CA ASP A 194 3.98 13.38 1.62
C ASP A 194 4.78 12.94 0.39
N ASP A 195 4.19 13.03 -0.82
CA ASP A 195 4.88 12.70 -2.07
C ASP A 195 6.07 13.63 -2.34
N TYR A 196 5.97 14.93 -2.00
CA TYR A 196 7.08 15.88 -2.11
C TYR A 196 8.21 15.58 -1.13
N ALA A 197 7.87 15.30 0.13
CA ALA A 197 8.83 14.96 1.17
C ALA A 197 9.59 13.66 0.85
N LEU A 198 8.91 12.67 0.28
CA LEU A 198 9.53 11.42 -0.16
C LEU A 198 10.41 11.61 -1.40
N CYS A 199 9.95 12.36 -2.38
CA CYS A 199 10.67 12.58 -3.63
C CYS A 199 10.09 13.78 -4.40
N PRO A 200 10.75 14.96 -4.40
CA PRO A 200 10.29 16.13 -5.14
C PRO A 200 10.08 15.88 -6.64
N PHE A 201 10.87 15.00 -7.23
CA PHE A 201 10.69 14.62 -8.64
C PHE A 201 9.40 13.83 -8.87
N LYS A 202 9.03 12.92 -7.98
CA LYS A 202 7.74 12.23 -8.02
C LYS A 202 6.58 13.22 -7.94
N TYR A 203 6.67 14.18 -7.02
CA TYR A 203 5.68 15.25 -6.90
C TYR A 203 5.53 16.03 -8.21
N TYR A 204 6.65 16.41 -8.82
CA TYR A 204 6.68 17.15 -10.09
C TYR A 204 5.96 16.36 -11.20
N LEU A 205 6.31 15.08 -11.39
CA LEU A 205 5.67 14.24 -12.41
C LEU A 205 4.17 14.06 -12.18
N LYS A 206 3.77 13.87 -10.93
CA LYS A 206 2.40 13.52 -10.57
C LYS A 206 1.45 14.72 -10.49
N TYR A 207 1.89 15.80 -9.82
CA TYR A 207 1.01 16.94 -9.51
C TYR A 207 1.23 18.14 -10.43
N VAL A 208 2.44 18.33 -10.95
CA VAL A 208 2.75 19.44 -11.86
C VAL A 208 2.53 19.01 -13.30
N LEU A 209 3.17 17.95 -13.76
CA LEU A 209 3.03 17.45 -15.13
C LEU A 209 1.79 16.57 -15.34
N LYS A 210 1.18 16.05 -14.27
CA LYS A 210 -0.03 15.20 -14.28
C LYS A 210 0.13 13.97 -15.19
N LEU A 211 1.30 13.35 -15.17
CA LEU A 211 1.65 12.18 -16.00
C LEU A 211 1.18 10.87 -15.37
N ASP A 212 0.70 10.89 -14.13
CA ASP A 212 0.20 9.68 -13.45
C ASP A 212 -1.10 9.23 -14.12
N GLN A 213 -1.10 8.01 -14.65
CA GLN A 213 -2.32 7.39 -15.17
C GLN A 213 -3.07 6.76 -13.99
N PHE A 214 -4.22 7.33 -13.69
CA PHE A 214 -5.06 6.86 -12.61
C PHE A 214 -5.83 5.61 -13.07
N GLU A 215 -5.36 4.43 -12.64
CA GLU A 215 -6.14 3.19 -12.72
C GLU A 215 -6.75 2.89 -11.35
N GLU A 216 -8.08 2.87 -11.26
CA GLU A 216 -8.76 2.53 -10.03
C GLU A 216 -8.56 1.05 -9.68
N SER A 217 -7.79 0.79 -8.64
CA SER A 217 -7.65 -0.55 -8.09
C SER A 217 -8.92 -0.98 -7.31
N PHE A 218 -9.13 -2.30 -7.18
CA PHE A 218 -10.20 -2.84 -6.34
C PHE A 218 -10.21 -2.22 -4.92
N SER A 219 -9.04 -2.07 -4.31
CA SER A 219 -8.93 -1.49 -2.97
C SER A 219 -9.39 -0.04 -2.90
N GLN A 220 -9.13 0.76 -3.94
CA GLN A 220 -9.60 2.15 -4.02
C GLN A 220 -11.11 2.23 -4.23
N LYS A 221 -11.67 1.43 -5.16
CA LYS A 221 -13.11 1.31 -5.36
C LYS A 221 -13.83 0.89 -4.08
N LEU A 222 -13.28 -0.11 -3.38
CA LEU A 222 -13.81 -0.58 -2.11
C LEU A 222 -13.77 0.50 -1.03
N GLY A 223 -12.66 1.24 -0.94
CA GLY A 223 -12.54 2.40 -0.05
C GLY A 223 -13.63 3.43 -0.32
N THR A 224 -13.79 3.85 -1.57
CA THR A 224 -14.84 4.79 -2.00
C THR A 224 -16.24 4.31 -1.64
N LEU A 225 -16.53 3.04 -1.89
CA LEU A 225 -17.81 2.42 -1.53
C LEU A 225 -18.06 2.46 -0.02
N TYR A 226 -17.07 2.04 0.77
CA TYR A 226 -17.19 1.96 2.23
C TYR A 226 -17.38 3.33 2.86
N HIS A 227 -16.58 4.33 2.50
CA HIS A 227 -16.70 5.69 2.99
C HIS A 227 -18.10 6.27 2.68
N ALA A 228 -18.58 6.10 1.45
CA ALA A 228 -19.90 6.61 1.05
C ALA A 228 -21.07 5.96 1.82
N VAL A 229 -20.99 4.63 2.08
CA VAL A 229 -22.03 3.93 2.85
C VAL A 229 -21.94 4.28 4.34
N LEU A 230 -20.71 4.37 4.91
CA LEU A 230 -20.50 4.81 6.28
C LEU A 230 -21.03 6.23 6.50
N ALA A 231 -20.74 7.16 5.61
CA ALA A 231 -21.30 8.52 5.69
C ALA A 231 -22.85 8.50 5.59
N SER A 232 -23.40 7.64 4.74
CA SER A 232 -24.86 7.50 4.62
C SER A 232 -25.52 6.92 5.86
N SER A 233 -24.80 6.13 6.68
CA SER A 233 -25.34 5.45 7.85
C SER A 233 -25.80 6.37 8.99
N TYR A 234 -25.45 7.65 8.91
CA TYR A 234 -25.86 8.69 9.86
C TYR A 234 -27.16 9.44 9.46
N LYS A 235 -27.77 9.09 8.32
CA LYS A 235 -29.04 9.68 7.90
C LYS A 235 -30.21 9.04 8.64
N ASP A 236 -31.24 9.82 8.97
CA ASP A 236 -32.41 9.37 9.75
C ASP A 236 -33.12 8.15 9.13
N ASN A 237 -33.23 8.09 7.81
CA ASN A 237 -33.89 7.00 7.09
C ASN A 237 -32.87 6.07 6.40
N PHE A 238 -31.77 5.77 7.08
CA PHE A 238 -30.76 4.90 6.53
C PHE A 238 -31.27 3.46 6.38
N ASP A 239 -31.29 2.98 5.12
CA ASP A 239 -31.41 1.57 4.79
C ASP A 239 -30.09 1.10 4.18
N PHE A 240 -29.49 0.09 4.81
CA PHE A 240 -28.19 -0.41 4.42
C PHE A 240 -28.20 -0.96 2.99
N GLU A 241 -29.21 -1.76 2.64
CA GLU A 241 -29.25 -2.46 1.36
C GLU A 241 -29.42 -1.48 0.21
N SER A 242 -30.32 -0.53 0.35
CA SER A 242 -30.53 0.53 -0.64
C SER A 242 -29.30 1.41 -0.80
N SER A 243 -28.66 1.79 0.32
CA SER A 243 -27.45 2.60 0.31
C SER A 243 -26.27 1.88 -0.33
N PHE A 244 -26.03 0.63 0.06
CA PHE A 244 -24.93 -0.18 -0.49
C PHE A 244 -25.11 -0.38 -2.00
N ASN A 245 -26.27 -0.82 -2.44
CA ASN A 245 -26.54 -1.04 -3.87
C ASN A 245 -26.44 0.24 -4.70
N TYR A 246 -26.93 1.36 -4.17
CA TYR A 246 -26.82 2.66 -4.83
C TYR A 246 -25.36 3.10 -4.98
N GLN A 247 -24.55 2.99 -3.93
CA GLN A 247 -23.14 3.38 -4.01
C GLN A 247 -22.33 2.40 -4.88
N LYS A 248 -22.63 1.10 -4.78
CA LYS A 248 -22.04 0.08 -5.63
C LYS A 248 -22.29 0.37 -7.13
N SER A 249 -23.49 0.79 -7.49
CA SER A 249 -23.85 1.06 -8.89
C SER A 249 -23.12 2.24 -9.53
N LYS A 250 -22.42 3.07 -8.76
CA LYS A 250 -21.63 4.20 -9.24
C LYS A 250 -20.22 3.81 -9.69
N LEU A 251 -19.79 2.60 -9.37
CA LEU A 251 -18.46 2.10 -9.62
C LEU A 251 -18.53 0.92 -10.58
N ASP A 252 -17.49 0.75 -11.38
CA ASP A 252 -17.38 -0.37 -12.29
C ASP A 252 -16.69 -1.56 -11.62
N TRP A 253 -17.33 -2.71 -11.59
CA TRP A 253 -16.88 -3.92 -10.92
C TRP A 253 -16.80 -5.08 -11.90
N ASP A 254 -15.68 -5.77 -11.91
CA ASP A 254 -15.56 -7.01 -12.65
C ASP A 254 -16.21 -8.19 -11.90
N SER A 255 -16.34 -9.34 -12.56
CA SER A 255 -16.98 -10.54 -11.99
C SER A 255 -16.24 -11.07 -10.75
N LYS A 256 -14.93 -10.85 -10.66
CA LYS A 256 -14.09 -11.22 -9.50
C LYS A 256 -14.34 -10.28 -8.35
N ASP A 257 -14.41 -8.99 -8.63
CA ASP A 257 -14.72 -7.95 -7.64
C ASP A 257 -16.09 -8.22 -6.99
N GLU A 258 -17.10 -8.54 -7.80
CA GLU A 258 -18.46 -8.84 -7.31
C GLU A 258 -18.51 -10.03 -6.34
N TYR A 259 -17.72 -11.05 -6.59
CA TYR A 259 -17.62 -12.19 -5.68
C TYR A 259 -17.14 -11.76 -4.27
N PHE A 260 -16.13 -10.93 -4.19
CA PHE A 260 -15.61 -10.43 -2.91
C PHE A 260 -16.55 -9.43 -2.24
N LEU A 261 -17.26 -8.62 -3.00
CA LEU A 261 -18.20 -7.62 -2.48
C LEU A 261 -19.31 -8.24 -1.61
N ASN A 262 -19.80 -9.43 -1.95
CA ASN A 262 -20.84 -10.10 -1.15
C ASN A 262 -20.37 -10.42 0.28
N ARG A 263 -19.10 -10.78 0.45
CA ARG A 263 -18.51 -11.00 1.77
C ARG A 263 -18.25 -9.69 2.50
N LEU A 264 -17.62 -8.75 1.80
CA LEU A 264 -17.24 -7.44 2.31
C LEU A 264 -18.46 -6.60 2.72
N ARG A 265 -19.62 -6.84 2.11
CA ARG A 265 -20.90 -6.24 2.50
C ARG A 265 -21.30 -6.59 3.94
N GLU A 266 -21.18 -7.84 4.36
CA GLU A 266 -21.51 -8.23 5.73
C GLU A 266 -20.50 -7.67 6.74
N GLU A 267 -19.25 -7.52 6.34
CA GLU A 267 -18.25 -6.82 7.16
C GLU A 267 -18.60 -5.35 7.35
N LEU A 268 -19.04 -4.67 6.31
CA LEU A 268 -19.47 -3.27 6.43
C LEU A 268 -20.68 -3.07 7.36
N LYS A 269 -21.64 -4.02 7.37
CA LYS A 269 -22.73 -4.00 8.35
C LYS A 269 -22.22 -4.10 9.78
N LEU A 270 -21.26 -5.00 10.03
CA LEU A 270 -20.63 -5.13 11.34
C LEU A 270 -19.95 -3.84 11.78
N ILE A 271 -19.22 -3.18 10.85
CA ILE A 271 -18.53 -1.92 11.14
C ILE A 271 -19.54 -0.82 11.51
N ILE A 272 -20.63 -0.69 10.75
CA ILE A 272 -21.66 0.31 11.03
C ILE A 272 -22.30 0.08 12.41
N THR A 273 -22.63 -1.19 12.73
CA THR A 273 -23.18 -1.55 14.02
C THR A 273 -22.20 -1.25 15.15
N TRP A 274 -20.95 -1.65 14.99
CA TRP A 274 -19.87 -1.37 15.93
C TRP A 274 -19.69 0.13 16.16
N ASN A 275 -19.62 0.94 15.10
CA ASN A 275 -19.45 2.38 15.23
C ASN A 275 -20.60 3.02 16.01
N LYS A 276 -21.85 2.61 15.73
CA LYS A 276 -23.02 3.11 16.47
C LYS A 276 -23.00 2.71 17.96
N GLU A 277 -22.60 1.47 18.25
CA GLU A 277 -22.46 0.99 19.63
C GLU A 277 -21.39 1.79 20.38
N MET A 278 -20.24 2.01 19.77
CA MET A 278 -19.12 2.73 20.40
C MET A 278 -19.41 4.21 20.54
N GLU A 279 -20.02 4.84 19.55
CA GLU A 279 -20.37 6.26 19.61
C GLU A 279 -21.48 6.57 20.61
N ALA A 280 -22.29 5.57 20.99
CA ALA A 280 -23.25 5.72 22.10
C ALA A 280 -22.55 5.98 23.46
N HIS A 281 -21.29 5.63 23.59
CA HIS A 281 -20.45 5.93 24.76
C HIS A 281 -19.72 7.28 24.65
N SER A 282 -19.82 7.97 23.52
CA SER A 282 -19.23 9.29 23.32
C SER A 282 -20.21 10.40 23.59
N PHE A 283 -19.75 11.44 24.28
CA PHE A 283 -20.50 12.68 24.41
C PHE A 283 -20.25 13.67 23.25
N LEU A 284 -19.36 13.33 22.32
CA LEU A 284 -19.18 14.07 21.07
C LEU A 284 -20.27 13.65 20.08
N THR A 285 -21.42 14.29 20.13
CA THR A 285 -22.65 13.80 19.50
C THR A 285 -22.98 14.42 18.15
N THR A 286 -22.23 15.44 17.71
CA THR A 286 -22.48 16.12 16.44
C THR A 286 -21.53 15.62 15.36
N PRO A 287 -21.96 14.72 14.45
CA PRO A 287 -21.10 14.22 13.38
C PRO A 287 -21.06 15.21 12.21
N LEU A 288 -19.87 15.47 11.68
CA LEU A 288 -19.66 16.03 10.35
C LEU A 288 -18.96 14.97 9.51
N LEU A 289 -19.56 14.63 8.37
CA LEU A 289 -19.12 13.52 7.53
C LEU A 289 -18.65 14.02 6.18
N GLU A 290 -17.61 13.38 5.60
CA GLU A 290 -17.06 13.73 4.29
C GLU A 290 -16.82 15.25 4.16
N LYS A 291 -16.25 15.84 5.22
CA LYS A 291 -16.10 17.29 5.32
C LYS A 291 -14.92 17.76 4.50
N ARG A 292 -15.20 18.51 3.43
CA ARG A 292 -14.18 19.24 2.70
C ARG A 292 -13.84 20.53 3.44
N LEU A 293 -12.57 20.74 3.70
CA LEU A 293 -12.00 21.97 4.24
C LEU A 293 -10.94 22.50 3.27
N GLU A 294 -10.92 23.81 3.14
CA GLU A 294 -9.93 24.54 2.34
C GLU A 294 -9.46 25.76 3.12
N LEU A 295 -8.16 26.04 3.04
CA LEU A 295 -7.55 27.19 3.67
C LEU A 295 -6.57 27.82 2.69
N SER A 296 -6.70 29.15 2.46
CA SER A 296 -5.71 29.92 1.72
C SER A 296 -4.62 30.41 2.66
N LEU A 297 -3.37 30.20 2.28
CA LEU A 297 -2.16 30.62 2.99
C LEU A 297 -1.42 31.62 2.09
N GLY A 298 -1.59 32.93 2.36
CA GLY A 298 -1.13 33.96 1.45
C GLY A 298 -1.95 34.00 0.16
N ASP A 299 -1.34 34.51 -0.91
CA ASP A 299 -2.01 34.75 -2.19
C ASP A 299 -1.93 33.55 -3.15
N ASP A 300 -0.92 32.69 -2.98
CA ASP A 300 -0.53 31.68 -3.97
C ASP A 300 -0.72 30.23 -3.51
N ILE A 301 -1.00 29.98 -2.22
CA ILE A 301 -1.05 28.61 -1.68
C ILE A 301 -2.45 28.33 -1.12
N LYS A 302 -3.04 27.23 -1.56
CA LYS A 302 -4.24 26.64 -0.97
C LYS A 302 -3.96 25.25 -0.47
N ILE A 303 -4.38 24.94 0.75
CA ILE A 303 -4.37 23.58 1.26
C ILE A 303 -5.80 23.08 1.41
N LYS A 304 -6.03 21.83 0.99
CA LYS A 304 -7.33 21.17 1.06
C LYS A 304 -7.22 19.81 1.75
N GLY A 305 -8.29 19.47 2.46
CA GLY A 305 -8.45 18.16 3.09
C GLY A 305 -9.89 17.67 2.99
N PHE A 306 -10.03 16.35 2.89
CA PHE A 306 -11.30 15.65 3.01
C PHE A 306 -11.25 14.80 4.27
N ILE A 307 -12.11 15.10 5.23
CA ILE A 307 -12.13 14.42 6.52
C ILE A 307 -13.35 13.50 6.55
N ASP A 308 -13.11 12.21 6.73
CA ASP A 308 -14.16 11.19 6.66
C ASP A 308 -15.22 11.41 7.74
N LYS A 309 -14.77 11.61 9.00
CA LYS A 309 -15.68 11.88 10.12
C LYS A 309 -15.03 12.79 11.15
N ILE A 310 -15.80 13.78 11.62
CA ILE A 310 -15.47 14.60 12.78
C ILE A 310 -16.64 14.46 13.76
N LEU A 311 -16.36 14.16 15.02
CA LEU A 311 -17.33 14.26 16.10
C LEU A 311 -17.07 15.53 16.88
N LEU A 312 -18.13 16.30 17.16
CA LEU A 312 -18.06 17.59 17.83
C LEU A 312 -18.98 17.66 19.05
N ARG A 313 -18.60 18.49 20.03
CA ARG A 313 -19.48 18.95 21.10
C ARG A 313 -19.11 20.34 21.57
N GLU A 314 -20.10 21.21 21.65
CA GLU A 314 -19.95 22.50 22.32
C GLU A 314 -20.31 22.37 23.80
N LYS A 315 -19.39 22.79 24.70
CA LYS A 315 -19.58 22.77 26.14
C LYS A 315 -18.76 23.90 26.77
N ASN A 316 -19.41 24.73 27.59
CA ASN A 316 -18.78 25.82 28.34
C ASN A 316 -17.99 26.82 27.46
N GLY A 317 -18.49 27.14 26.29
CA GLY A 317 -17.82 28.05 25.33
C GLY A 317 -16.68 27.43 24.52
N LYS A 318 -16.35 26.18 24.76
CA LYS A 318 -15.35 25.40 24.01
C LYS A 318 -16.01 24.44 23.05
N THR A 319 -15.33 24.15 21.93
CA THR A 319 -15.74 23.14 20.97
C THR A 319 -14.76 21.98 21.00
N TYR A 320 -15.17 20.87 21.61
CA TYR A 320 -14.40 19.63 21.63
C TYR A 320 -14.58 18.89 20.32
N TYR A 321 -13.49 18.30 19.81
CA TYR A 321 -13.54 17.57 18.54
C TYR A 321 -12.65 16.32 18.53
N ALA A 322 -13.10 15.31 17.79
CA ALA A 322 -12.30 14.15 17.42
C ALA A 322 -12.40 13.91 15.91
N ILE A 323 -11.27 13.61 15.28
CA ILE A 323 -11.16 13.33 13.84
C ILE A 323 -10.92 11.84 13.64
N PHE A 324 -11.66 11.27 12.68
CA PHE A 324 -11.53 9.87 12.30
C PHE A 324 -11.31 9.77 10.80
N ASP A 325 -10.32 8.96 10.42
CA ASP A 325 -10.01 8.64 9.03
C ASP A 325 -10.06 7.12 8.84
N TYR A 326 -10.82 6.69 7.85
CA TYR A 326 -11.09 5.28 7.57
C TYR A 326 -10.06 4.71 6.60
N LYS A 327 -9.54 3.52 6.91
CA LYS A 327 -8.51 2.88 6.10
C LYS A 327 -8.84 1.44 5.73
N THR A 328 -8.83 1.13 4.45
CA THR A 328 -8.94 -0.23 3.92
C THR A 328 -7.59 -0.92 3.80
N GLY A 329 -6.49 -0.17 3.75
CA GLY A 329 -5.11 -0.67 3.71
C GLY A 329 -4.41 -0.58 5.05
N LYS A 330 -3.26 -1.27 5.20
CA LYS A 330 -2.42 -1.14 6.39
C LYS A 330 -1.85 0.27 6.49
N ILE A 331 -1.92 0.85 7.67
CA ILE A 331 -1.29 2.13 7.99
C ILE A 331 -0.53 2.01 9.31
N SER A 332 0.58 2.70 9.39
CA SER A 332 1.29 3.00 10.64
C SER A 332 1.17 4.49 10.91
N PHE A 333 0.99 4.85 12.18
CA PHE A 333 0.96 6.23 12.61
C PHE A 333 2.09 6.48 13.61
N ASN A 334 3.03 7.35 13.22
CA ASN A 334 4.12 7.77 14.10
C ASN A 334 4.41 9.25 13.89
N LEU A 335 4.37 10.02 14.99
CA LEU A 335 4.67 11.46 14.98
C LEU A 335 6.14 11.77 14.71
N ASP A 336 7.07 10.84 14.98
CA ASP A 336 8.51 11.05 14.74
C ASP A 336 8.81 11.32 13.25
N TYR A 337 7.91 10.93 12.36
CA TYR A 337 8.05 11.20 10.92
C TYR A 337 7.59 12.60 10.49
N LEU A 338 6.96 13.36 11.38
CA LEU A 338 6.52 14.73 11.06
C LEU A 338 7.68 15.66 10.73
N ASP A 339 8.84 15.47 11.38
CA ASP A 339 10.06 16.25 11.10
C ASP A 339 10.55 16.08 9.65
N TYR A 340 10.16 14.99 9.02
CA TYR A 340 10.49 14.67 7.63
C TYR A 340 9.35 14.98 6.64
N GLY A 341 8.28 15.64 7.10
CA GLY A 341 7.12 15.95 6.25
C GLY A 341 6.25 14.73 5.91
N LEU A 342 6.29 13.67 6.72
CA LEU A 342 5.58 12.41 6.50
C LEU A 342 4.52 12.16 7.58
N HIS A 343 3.50 11.35 7.26
CA HIS A 343 2.37 10.99 8.13
C HIS A 343 1.52 12.19 8.57
N LEU A 344 1.42 13.19 7.72
CA LEU A 344 0.81 14.49 8.01
C LEU A 344 -0.73 14.49 7.97
N GLN A 345 -1.39 13.44 7.53
CA GLN A 345 -2.83 13.44 7.23
C GLN A 345 -3.69 13.93 8.40
N LEU A 346 -3.65 13.27 9.55
CA LEU A 346 -4.44 13.67 10.71
C LEU A 346 -4.02 15.02 11.29
N PRO A 347 -2.73 15.35 11.43
CA PRO A 347 -2.28 16.68 11.82
C PRO A 347 -2.77 17.81 10.89
N ILE A 348 -2.70 17.61 9.57
CA ILE A 348 -3.21 18.58 8.59
C ILE A 348 -4.73 18.75 8.73
N TYR A 349 -5.46 17.69 8.99
CA TYR A 349 -6.91 17.76 9.21
C TYR A 349 -7.26 18.56 10.46
N ALA A 350 -6.53 18.37 11.56
CA ALA A 350 -6.68 19.17 12.77
C ALA A 350 -6.37 20.65 12.50
N TYR A 351 -5.25 20.93 11.82
CA TYR A 351 -4.85 22.27 11.41
C TYR A 351 -5.93 22.96 10.56
N LEU A 352 -6.44 22.30 9.53
CA LEU A 352 -7.50 22.83 8.67
C LEU A 352 -8.78 23.11 9.46
N LEU A 353 -9.17 22.20 10.36
CA LEU A 353 -10.38 22.36 11.16
C LEU A 353 -10.27 23.56 12.10
N GLU A 354 -9.18 23.70 12.84
CA GLU A 354 -8.99 24.81 13.77
C GLU A 354 -8.84 26.16 13.06
N LYS A 355 -8.01 26.23 12.02
CA LYS A 355 -7.80 27.46 11.27
C LYS A 355 -9.06 27.92 10.49
N SER A 356 -9.93 26.98 10.10
CA SER A 356 -11.24 27.31 9.49
C SER A 356 -12.27 27.79 10.52
N ASN A 357 -12.03 27.58 11.81
CA ASN A 357 -12.92 27.96 12.92
C ASN A 357 -12.26 28.92 13.92
N LYS A 358 -11.52 29.91 13.42
CA LYS A 358 -10.72 30.87 14.24
C LYS A 358 -11.50 31.57 15.37
N ASN A 359 -12.81 31.65 15.26
CA ASN A 359 -13.67 32.30 16.27
C ASN A 359 -14.15 31.35 17.37
N LYS A 360 -13.75 30.08 17.34
CA LYS A 360 -14.11 29.06 18.32
C LYS A 360 -12.89 28.63 19.11
N ASP A 361 -13.06 28.42 20.42
CA ASP A 361 -12.04 27.78 21.26
C ASP A 361 -12.13 26.26 21.02
N MET A 362 -11.19 25.73 20.20
CA MET A 362 -11.18 24.35 19.74
C MET A 362 -10.30 23.49 20.63
N GLU A 363 -10.89 22.46 21.24
CA GLU A 363 -10.18 21.51 22.11
C GLU A 363 -10.16 20.12 21.46
N LEU A 364 -8.96 19.63 21.19
CA LEU A 364 -8.73 18.31 20.60
C LEU A 364 -9.04 17.20 21.60
N ALA A 365 -9.94 16.27 21.26
CA ALA A 365 -10.18 15.05 22.03
C ALA A 365 -9.39 13.86 21.45
N GLY A 366 -9.22 13.80 20.12
CA GLY A 366 -8.39 12.77 19.52
C GLY A 366 -8.30 12.84 18.01
N LEU A 367 -7.23 12.23 17.50
CA LEU A 367 -6.96 12.03 16.07
C LEU A 367 -6.81 10.53 15.81
N PHE A 368 -7.67 9.96 15.00
CA PHE A 368 -7.77 8.50 14.89
C PHE A 368 -7.79 7.99 13.47
N TYR A 369 -7.17 6.83 13.31
CA TYR A 369 -7.41 5.93 12.20
C TYR A 369 -8.31 4.79 12.62
N GLN A 370 -9.20 4.35 11.74
CA GLN A 370 -9.98 3.13 11.91
C GLN A 370 -9.74 2.18 10.72
N MET A 371 -9.28 0.97 11.03
CA MET A 371 -9.10 -0.07 10.02
C MET A 371 -10.45 -0.69 9.68
N LEU A 372 -10.84 -0.68 8.40
CA LEU A 372 -12.12 -1.21 7.94
C LEU A 372 -12.03 -2.68 7.48
N LEU A 373 -10.85 -3.14 7.07
CA LEU A 373 -10.65 -4.53 6.66
C LEU A 373 -9.84 -5.30 7.68
N VAL A 374 -10.45 -6.33 8.25
CA VAL A 374 -9.86 -7.15 9.28
C VAL A 374 -9.70 -8.59 8.81
N LYS A 375 -8.48 -9.10 8.88
CA LYS A 375 -8.12 -10.46 8.43
C LYS A 375 -8.38 -11.54 9.48
N ASN A 376 -9.40 -11.43 10.32
CA ASN A 376 -9.63 -12.43 11.35
C ASN A 376 -10.99 -13.14 11.18
N ASN A 377 -11.03 -14.44 11.45
CA ASN A 377 -12.26 -15.23 11.35
C ASN A 377 -13.05 -15.25 12.67
N ASP A 378 -12.43 -14.87 13.78
CA ASP A 378 -13.08 -14.78 15.10
C ASP A 378 -13.76 -13.42 15.27
N LEU A 379 -15.03 -13.41 15.70
CA LEU A 379 -15.83 -12.19 15.84
C LEU A 379 -15.26 -11.24 16.91
N GLU A 380 -14.78 -11.76 18.03
CA GLU A 380 -14.23 -10.95 19.11
C GLU A 380 -12.89 -10.31 18.70
N GLU A 381 -12.05 -11.04 18.00
CA GLU A 381 -10.79 -10.50 17.45
C GLU A 381 -11.07 -9.45 16.35
N ARG A 382 -12.13 -9.63 15.56
CA ARG A 382 -12.60 -8.61 14.60
C ARG A 382 -13.00 -7.33 15.31
N LYS A 383 -13.83 -7.40 16.34
CA LYS A 383 -14.24 -6.25 17.14
C LYS A 383 -13.04 -5.53 17.75
N LYS A 384 -12.07 -6.26 18.31
CA LYS A 384 -10.81 -5.65 18.81
C LYS A 384 -10.04 -4.91 17.73
N SER A 385 -10.06 -5.42 16.50
CA SER A 385 -9.35 -4.83 15.36
C SER A 385 -10.06 -3.60 14.79
N LEU A 386 -11.36 -3.42 15.08
CA LEU A 386 -12.12 -2.22 14.72
C LEU A 386 -11.89 -1.04 15.67
N LYS A 387 -11.21 -1.27 16.81
CA LYS A 387 -10.84 -0.18 17.72
C LYS A 387 -10.02 0.87 16.98
N VAL A 388 -10.40 2.12 17.18
CA VAL A 388 -9.65 3.25 16.63
C VAL A 388 -8.30 3.40 17.32
N PHE A 389 -7.30 3.86 16.61
CA PHE A 389 -5.96 4.10 17.14
C PHE A 389 -5.39 5.42 16.62
N GLY A 390 -4.57 6.05 17.43
CA GLY A 390 -4.03 7.36 17.11
C GLY A 390 -3.52 8.08 18.35
N ILE A 391 -3.89 9.35 18.49
CA ILE A 391 -3.51 10.22 19.61
C ILE A 391 -4.77 10.68 20.31
N VAL A 392 -4.73 10.79 21.63
CA VAL A 392 -5.78 11.37 22.47
C VAL A 392 -5.24 12.54 23.27
N ALA A 393 -6.14 13.44 23.69
CA ALA A 393 -5.78 14.50 24.61
C ALA A 393 -5.27 13.94 25.95
N ASP A 394 -4.24 14.55 26.52
CA ASP A 394 -3.76 14.24 27.87
C ASP A 394 -4.53 15.05 28.92
N ASP A 395 -5.86 14.91 28.90
CA ASP A 395 -6.79 15.56 29.83
C ASP A 395 -7.99 14.68 30.10
N ILE A 396 -8.17 14.29 31.35
CA ILE A 396 -9.23 13.37 31.77
C ILE A 396 -10.62 13.91 31.42
N THR A 397 -10.87 15.20 31.59
CA THR A 397 -12.17 15.79 31.28
C THR A 397 -12.52 15.65 29.80
N THR A 398 -11.53 15.77 28.94
CA THR A 398 -11.67 15.60 27.49
C THR A 398 -11.84 14.13 27.12
N LEU A 399 -11.12 13.23 27.82
CA LEU A 399 -11.27 11.78 27.63
C LEU A 399 -12.66 11.27 28.03
N GLU A 400 -13.23 11.79 29.14
CA GLU A 400 -14.61 11.50 29.53
C GLU A 400 -15.64 11.94 28.48
N LEU A 401 -15.37 13.04 27.75
CA LEU A 401 -16.23 13.46 26.64
C LEU A 401 -16.07 12.59 25.41
N LEU A 402 -14.89 12.05 25.19
CA LEU A 402 -14.60 11.16 24.07
C LEU A 402 -15.22 9.78 24.29
N ASP A 403 -15.08 9.21 25.49
CA ASP A 403 -15.51 7.86 25.84
C ASP A 403 -15.84 7.79 27.32
N ASP A 404 -17.11 7.54 27.69
CA ASP A 404 -17.55 7.39 29.07
C ASP A 404 -16.91 6.18 29.79
N GLN A 405 -16.33 5.25 28.99
CA GLN A 405 -15.59 4.07 29.45
C GLN A 405 -14.08 4.23 29.33
N TYR A 406 -13.55 5.46 29.31
CA TYR A 406 -12.14 5.74 29.07
C TYR A 406 -11.17 5.01 30.03
N GLU A 407 -11.59 4.66 31.24
CA GLU A 407 -10.78 3.89 32.20
C GLU A 407 -10.41 2.50 31.68
N ASN A 408 -11.23 1.92 30.77
CA ASN A 408 -10.98 0.65 30.08
C ASN A 408 -11.74 0.63 28.75
N SER A 409 -11.32 1.44 27.81
CA SER A 409 -12.03 1.67 26.56
C SER A 409 -12.16 0.41 25.71
N ASN A 410 -13.38 0.18 25.26
CA ASN A 410 -13.66 -0.80 24.22
C ASN A 410 -13.54 -0.20 22.83
N TRP A 411 -13.50 1.12 22.69
CA TRP A 411 -13.50 1.86 21.43
C TRP A 411 -12.10 2.28 21.00
N VAL A 412 -11.31 2.88 21.91
CA VAL A 412 -9.98 3.39 21.62
C VAL A 412 -8.93 2.38 22.05
N LYS A 413 -8.02 2.05 21.15
CA LYS A 413 -6.95 1.08 21.41
C LYS A 413 -5.97 1.63 22.46
N ASN A 414 -5.69 0.82 23.47
CA ASN A 414 -4.79 1.13 24.58
C ASN A 414 -5.26 2.27 25.53
N LEU A 415 -6.45 2.83 25.32
CA LEU A 415 -7.02 3.79 26.28
C LEU A 415 -7.52 3.01 27.50
N ALA A 416 -6.77 3.14 28.57
CA ALA A 416 -7.06 2.53 29.86
C ALA A 416 -6.32 3.30 30.96
N VAL A 417 -6.89 3.29 32.16
CA VAL A 417 -6.26 3.81 33.36
C VAL A 417 -5.62 2.66 34.13
N THR A 418 -4.36 2.82 34.51
CA THR A 418 -3.62 1.82 35.27
C THR A 418 -4.08 1.81 36.73
N LYS A 419 -3.72 0.77 37.49
CA LYS A 419 -3.97 0.70 38.94
C LYS A 419 -3.37 1.88 39.72
N ALA A 420 -2.36 2.57 39.18
CA ALA A 420 -1.74 3.76 39.76
C ALA A 420 -2.48 5.07 39.42
N GLY A 421 -3.63 5.00 38.68
CA GLY A 421 -4.41 6.17 38.27
C GLY A 421 -3.81 6.95 37.11
N THR A 422 -2.86 6.38 36.39
CA THR A 422 -2.24 6.99 35.21
C THR A 422 -2.72 6.32 33.91
N LEU A 423 -2.68 7.04 32.80
CA LEU A 423 -2.99 6.47 31.48
C LEU A 423 -1.99 5.38 31.10
N SER A 424 -2.44 4.44 30.30
CA SER A 424 -1.61 3.34 29.78
C SER A 424 -0.39 3.87 29.01
N ARG A 425 0.81 3.37 29.31
CA ARG A 425 2.06 3.72 28.62
C ARG A 425 2.07 3.42 27.12
N TYR A 426 1.14 2.60 26.64
CA TYR A 426 1.00 2.26 25.21
C TYR A 426 0.04 3.20 24.48
N LEU A 427 -0.63 4.09 25.21
CA LEU A 427 -1.47 5.12 24.65
C LEU A 427 -0.58 6.30 24.24
N LYS A 428 -0.82 6.86 23.06
CA LYS A 428 -0.20 8.12 22.65
C LYS A 428 -1.10 9.26 23.07
N THR A 429 -0.58 10.14 23.90
CA THR A 429 -1.29 11.34 24.38
C THR A 429 -0.63 12.60 23.82
N ILE A 430 -1.38 13.69 23.82
CA ILE A 430 -0.90 15.02 23.46
C ILE A 430 -1.48 16.06 24.42
N THR A 431 -0.61 16.89 25.01
CA THR A 431 -1.04 18.03 25.80
C THR A 431 -1.53 19.16 24.90
N LYS A 432 -2.12 20.18 25.51
CA LYS A 432 -2.58 21.37 24.77
C LYS A 432 -1.40 22.12 24.13
N GLU A 433 -0.31 22.25 24.86
CA GLU A 433 0.92 22.90 24.41
C GLU A 433 1.53 22.14 23.23
N GLU A 434 1.68 20.83 23.36
CA GLU A 434 2.19 19.96 22.27
C GLU A 434 1.30 20.00 21.04
N LYS A 435 -0.04 20.11 21.22
CA LYS A 435 -0.97 20.29 20.10
C LYS A 435 -0.70 21.61 19.36
N GLU A 436 -0.53 22.71 20.09
CA GLU A 436 -0.23 24.01 19.49
C GLU A 436 1.12 23.99 18.75
N GLU A 437 2.15 23.36 19.33
CA GLU A 437 3.45 23.15 18.67
C GLU A 437 3.28 22.33 17.39
N LEU A 438 2.49 21.25 17.44
CA LEU A 438 2.18 20.41 16.28
C LEU A 438 1.53 21.22 15.15
N LEU A 439 0.54 22.04 15.47
CA LEU A 439 -0.17 22.84 14.47
C LEU A 439 0.71 23.94 13.86
N ASN A 440 1.57 24.57 14.67
CA ASN A 440 2.56 25.54 14.17
C ASN A 440 3.57 24.88 13.25
N LYS A 441 4.04 23.69 13.60
CA LYS A 441 4.96 22.92 12.77
C LYS A 441 4.32 22.51 11.44
N ILE A 442 3.04 22.14 11.44
CA ILE A 442 2.30 21.86 10.18
C ILE A 442 2.25 23.13 9.31
N GLU A 443 2.02 24.30 9.89
CA GLU A 443 2.03 25.57 9.15
C GLU A 443 3.39 25.85 8.52
N GLU A 444 4.48 25.64 9.26
CA GLU A 444 5.87 25.79 8.76
C GLU A 444 6.21 24.80 7.65
N LEU A 445 5.71 23.57 7.72
CA LEU A 445 5.95 22.56 6.69
C LEU A 445 5.17 22.81 5.39
N ILE A 446 4.09 23.57 5.46
CA ILE A 446 3.27 23.91 4.29
C ILE A 446 3.81 25.15 3.57
N LEU A 447 4.37 26.10 4.31
CA LEU A 447 4.95 27.36 3.80
C LEU A 447 6.36 27.16 3.28
#